data_ba0ff2437578ec78c893dcb3391d6794
#
_entry.id   ba0ff2437578ec78c893dcb3391d6794
#
_cell.length_a   1.000
_cell.length_b   1.000
_cell.length_c   1.000
_cell.angle_alpha   90.00
_cell.angle_beta   90.00
_cell.angle_gamma   90.00
#
_symmetry.space_group_name_H-M   'P 1'
#
loop_
_entity.id
_entity.type
_entity.pdbx_description
1 polymer ?
#
loop_
_entity_poly.entity_id
_entity_poly.type
_entity_poly.pdbx_seq_one_letter_code
_entity_poly.pdbx_strand_id
1 'polypeptide(L)'
;LLGLVGSEMCIRDRVWVASGQSNMEMTLSGFNREPVLRSLDMIAKANNPKIRLLTVKKTFSDVRLNSFAGNWVESNHKTASEFSAVAYSFANYLNEVLDIPIGIILTSWGGTPAEAWTPSETLSKILTKKELSYNRKQSDDEPSVLFNAMINPLIPFNIRGAIWYQGEGNVGRAHNYTMLMNSMIQSWRDAVSYTH
;
A
#
# COMPACT_ATOMS: atom_id res chain seq x y z
N LEU A 1 -1.47 -7.78 18.50
CA LEU A 1 -2.27 -8.84 17.84
C LEU A 1 -3.58 -9.16 18.56
N LEU A 2 -4.25 -8.15 19.12
CA LEU A 2 -5.53 -8.32 19.82
C LEU A 2 -6.56 -7.40 19.16
N GLY A 3 -7.45 -7.97 18.37
CA GLY A 3 -8.59 -7.19 17.86
C GLY A 3 -9.36 -7.74 16.67
N LEU A 4 -8.95 -8.87 16.11
CA LEU A 4 -9.73 -9.60 15.10
C LEU A 4 -9.99 -11.03 15.58
N VAL A 5 -10.66 -11.16 16.73
CA VAL A 5 -11.12 -12.47 17.23
C VAL A 5 -12.42 -12.83 16.51
N GLY A 6 -12.26 -13.53 15.43
CA GLY A 6 -13.28 -14.25 14.75
C GLY A 6 -12.59 -15.31 13.92
N SER A 7 -13.11 -16.51 13.82
CA SER A 7 -12.47 -17.73 13.29
C SER A 7 -11.44 -17.47 12.19
N GLU A 8 -10.30 -18.17 12.21
CA GLU A 8 -9.16 -18.01 11.26
C GLU A 8 -9.59 -17.97 9.78
N MET A 9 -10.70 -18.58 9.45
CA MET A 9 -11.29 -18.58 8.11
C MET A 9 -11.85 -17.20 7.70
N CYS A 10 -12.13 -16.30 8.64
CA CYS A 10 -12.72 -14.98 8.37
C CYS A 10 -11.70 -13.86 8.15
N ILE A 11 -10.42 -14.03 8.50
CA ILE A 11 -9.39 -13.00 8.38
C ILE A 11 -8.82 -12.95 6.95
N ARG A 12 -8.71 -14.09 6.28
CA ARG A 12 -8.07 -14.25 4.95
C ARG A 12 -8.70 -13.41 3.84
N ASP A 13 -9.99 -13.11 3.94
CA ASP A 13 -10.76 -12.46 2.86
C ASP A 13 -11.00 -10.97 3.08
N ARG A 14 -10.37 -10.34 4.12
CA ARG A 14 -10.80 -9.03 4.62
C ARG A 14 -9.70 -8.00 4.75
N VAL A 15 -8.42 -8.39 4.63
CA VAL A 15 -7.29 -7.46 4.72
C VAL A 15 -6.76 -7.15 3.33
N TRP A 16 -6.65 -5.87 3.04
CA TRP A 16 -6.15 -5.35 1.77
C TRP A 16 -4.93 -4.47 1.99
N VAL A 17 -4.02 -4.46 1.02
CA VAL A 17 -2.89 -3.53 0.98
C VAL A 17 -3.20 -2.43 -0.02
N ALA A 18 -3.05 -1.17 0.41
CA ALA A 18 -3.12 0.00 -0.45
C ALA A 18 -1.71 0.58 -0.57
N SER A 19 -1.14 0.56 -1.78
CA SER A 19 0.24 0.96 -2.02
C SER A 19 0.39 1.83 -3.27
N GLY A 20 1.51 2.52 -3.40
CA GLY A 20 1.78 3.43 -4.51
C GLY A 20 2.47 4.72 -4.08
N GLN A 21 2.20 5.80 -4.81
CA GLN A 21 2.82 7.10 -4.55
C GLN A 21 1.81 8.15 -4.03
N SER A 22 2.07 9.45 -4.25
CA SER A 22 1.31 10.58 -3.68
C SER A 22 -0.20 10.49 -3.85
N ASN A 23 -0.69 9.99 -5.00
CA ASN A 23 -2.13 9.83 -5.23
C ASN A 23 -2.77 8.75 -4.33
N MET A 24 -2.01 7.71 -3.94
CA MET A 24 -2.43 6.76 -2.91
C MET A 24 -2.27 7.34 -1.50
N GLU A 25 -1.29 8.20 -1.30
CA GLU A 25 -0.99 8.80 0.01
C GLU A 25 -1.97 9.93 0.40
N MET A 26 -2.57 10.62 -0.58
CA MET A 26 -3.48 11.73 -0.35
C MET A 26 -4.54 11.38 0.68
N THR A 27 -4.59 12.14 1.77
CA THR A 27 -5.54 11.88 2.87
C THR A 27 -6.98 12.23 2.48
N LEU A 28 -7.93 11.69 3.21
CA LEU A 28 -9.34 12.02 3.00
C LEU A 28 -9.63 13.51 3.25
N SER A 29 -8.88 14.18 4.11
CA SER A 29 -8.91 15.64 4.28
C SER A 29 -8.34 16.40 3.09
N GLY A 30 -7.68 15.74 2.16
CA GLY A 30 -6.99 16.34 1.03
C GLY A 30 -5.58 16.84 1.38
N PHE A 31 -4.89 17.34 0.35
CA PHE A 31 -3.67 18.12 0.52
C PHE A 31 -3.99 19.61 0.60
N ASN A 32 -3.02 20.43 0.98
CA ASN A 32 -3.20 21.87 1.02
C ASN A 32 -3.63 22.40 -0.37
N ARG A 33 -4.82 23.04 -0.43
CA ARG A 33 -5.49 23.54 -1.63
C ARG A 33 -5.96 22.47 -2.63
N GLU A 34 -5.92 21.19 -2.28
CA GLU A 34 -6.39 20.08 -3.11
C GLU A 34 -7.41 19.25 -2.31
N PRO A 35 -8.68 19.71 -2.23
CA PRO A 35 -9.71 19.02 -1.47
C PRO A 35 -10.15 17.73 -2.19
N VAL A 36 -10.51 16.74 -1.41
CA VAL A 36 -11.14 15.51 -1.92
C VAL A 36 -12.66 15.74 -1.99
N LEU A 37 -13.24 15.48 -3.16
CA LEU A 37 -14.68 15.64 -3.36
C LEU A 37 -15.47 14.76 -2.38
N ARG A 38 -16.48 15.35 -1.72
CA ARG A 38 -17.34 14.69 -0.73
C ARG A 38 -16.62 14.17 0.52
N SER A 39 -15.39 14.60 0.78
CA SER A 39 -14.62 14.15 1.95
C SER A 39 -15.33 14.44 3.27
N LEU A 40 -15.97 15.59 3.40
CA LEU A 40 -16.71 15.96 4.62
C LEU A 40 -17.85 14.98 4.92
N ASP A 41 -18.61 14.57 3.90
CA ASP A 41 -19.68 13.57 4.06
C ASP A 41 -19.12 12.21 4.50
N MET A 42 -18.00 11.81 3.91
CA MET A 42 -17.33 10.55 4.23
C MET A 42 -16.76 10.58 5.66
N ILE A 43 -16.10 11.68 6.05
CA ILE A 43 -15.56 11.86 7.40
C ILE A 43 -16.71 11.86 8.42
N ALA A 44 -17.80 12.56 8.15
CA ALA A 44 -18.96 12.61 9.05
C ALA A 44 -19.58 11.23 9.30
N LYS A 45 -19.48 10.30 8.34
CA LYS A 45 -19.99 8.93 8.44
C LYS A 45 -18.93 7.90 8.86
N ALA A 46 -17.68 8.32 9.12
CA ALA A 46 -16.54 7.42 9.30
C ALA A 46 -16.52 6.65 10.62
N ASN A 47 -17.46 6.89 11.53
CA ASN A 47 -17.51 6.17 12.80
C ASN A 47 -18.03 4.74 12.61
N ASN A 48 -17.14 3.85 12.12
CA ASN A 48 -17.47 2.48 11.73
C ASN A 48 -16.48 1.47 12.33
N PRO A 49 -16.87 0.72 13.39
CA PRO A 49 -15.99 -0.26 14.02
C PRO A 49 -15.70 -1.49 13.16
N LYS A 50 -16.40 -1.70 12.05
CA LYS A 50 -16.12 -2.77 11.09
C LYS A 50 -14.96 -2.42 10.14
N ILE A 51 -14.46 -1.17 10.13
CA ILE A 51 -13.31 -0.77 9.32
C ILE A 51 -12.10 -0.56 10.23
N ARG A 52 -11.00 -1.23 9.91
CA ARG A 52 -9.72 -1.12 10.60
C ARG A 52 -8.68 -0.55 9.64
N LEU A 53 -7.95 0.45 10.11
CA LEU A 53 -6.97 1.19 9.35
C LEU A 53 -5.58 0.97 9.95
N LEU A 54 -4.57 0.72 9.13
CA LEU A 54 -3.17 0.65 9.54
C LEU A 54 -2.34 1.42 8.54
N THR A 55 -1.54 2.37 9.01
CA THR A 55 -0.54 3.06 8.19
C THR A 55 0.84 2.56 8.57
N VAL A 56 1.56 1.99 7.60
CA VAL A 56 2.97 1.61 7.74
C VAL A 56 3.80 2.89 7.79
N LYS A 57 4.62 3.05 8.82
CA LYS A 57 5.53 4.19 8.92
C LYS A 57 6.54 4.13 7.77
N LYS A 58 6.70 5.25 7.06
CA LYS A 58 7.66 5.38 5.97
C LYS A 58 9.07 5.01 6.43
N THR A 59 9.63 4.01 5.80
CA THR A 59 10.96 3.46 6.08
C THR A 59 11.52 2.86 4.81
N PHE A 60 12.80 3.03 4.53
CA PHE A 60 13.51 2.35 3.44
C PHE A 60 14.67 1.52 3.99
N SER A 61 15.07 0.47 3.28
CA SER A 61 16.16 -0.41 3.71
C SER A 61 16.78 -1.15 2.52
N ASP A 62 18.10 -1.27 2.54
CA ASP A 62 18.85 -2.07 1.56
C ASP A 62 18.66 -3.58 1.78
N VAL A 63 18.21 -3.98 2.96
CA VAL A 63 17.94 -5.37 3.32
C VAL A 63 16.49 -5.58 3.70
N ARG A 64 15.96 -6.78 3.49
CA ARG A 64 14.60 -7.15 3.87
C ARG A 64 14.42 -7.07 5.38
N LEU A 65 13.45 -6.28 5.82
CA LEU A 65 13.03 -6.20 7.22
C LEU A 65 11.93 -7.22 7.49
N ASN A 66 11.90 -7.74 8.73
CA ASN A 66 10.88 -8.69 9.19
C ASN A 66 9.78 -8.03 10.03
N SER A 67 9.89 -6.73 10.27
CA SER A 67 8.93 -5.95 11.04
C SER A 67 8.79 -4.53 10.50
N PHE A 68 7.67 -3.91 10.77
CA PHE A 68 7.39 -2.51 10.43
C PHE A 68 6.80 -1.78 11.64
N ALA A 69 6.85 -0.46 11.64
CA ALA A 69 6.16 0.36 12.62
C ALA A 69 4.79 0.78 12.08
N GLY A 70 3.75 0.57 12.88
CA GLY A 70 2.37 0.89 12.57
C GLY A 70 1.42 0.18 13.51
N ASN A 71 0.23 0.74 13.73
CA ASN A 71 -0.77 0.16 14.61
C ASN A 71 -2.14 0.17 13.94
N TRP A 72 -2.93 -0.86 14.19
CA TRP A 72 -4.32 -0.90 13.80
C TRP A 72 -5.14 0.07 14.64
N VAL A 73 -5.96 0.88 13.96
CA VAL A 73 -6.91 1.79 14.59
C VAL A 73 -8.31 1.56 14.01
N GLU A 74 -9.33 1.85 14.81
CA GLU A 74 -10.71 1.86 14.31
C GLU A 74 -10.96 3.07 13.44
N SER A 75 -11.83 2.90 12.44
CA SER A 75 -12.34 4.02 11.66
C SER A 75 -13.22 4.92 12.53
N ASN A 76 -12.85 6.17 12.61
CA ASN A 76 -13.62 7.27 13.19
C ASN A 76 -13.31 8.57 12.44
N HIS A 77 -13.97 9.67 12.81
CA HIS A 77 -13.80 10.95 12.12
C HIS A 77 -12.33 11.38 11.99
N LYS A 78 -11.54 11.21 13.06
CA LYS A 78 -10.13 11.60 13.07
C LYS A 78 -9.28 10.63 12.24
N THR A 79 -9.35 9.34 12.53
CA THR A 79 -8.50 8.34 11.88
C THR A 79 -8.78 8.24 10.38
N ALA A 80 -10.04 8.37 9.95
CA ALA A 80 -10.41 8.39 8.55
C ALA A 80 -9.93 9.66 7.83
N SER A 81 -10.06 10.83 8.47
CA SER A 81 -9.63 12.11 7.87
C SER A 81 -8.14 12.15 7.55
N GLU A 82 -7.32 11.48 8.36
CA GLU A 82 -5.85 11.38 8.22
C GLU A 82 -5.41 10.19 7.36
N PHE A 83 -6.33 9.32 6.95
CA PHE A 83 -6.04 8.13 6.14
C PHE A 83 -6.20 8.39 4.64
N SER A 84 -5.60 7.55 3.80
CA SER A 84 -5.71 7.62 2.33
C SER A 84 -7.15 7.72 1.86
N ALA A 85 -7.46 8.71 1.05
CA ALA A 85 -8.79 8.89 0.45
C ALA A 85 -9.19 7.70 -0.44
N VAL A 86 -8.26 7.23 -1.27
CA VAL A 86 -8.48 6.08 -2.17
C VAL A 86 -8.69 4.81 -1.37
N ALA A 87 -7.79 4.54 -0.44
CA ALA A 87 -7.84 3.33 0.39
C ALA A 87 -9.08 3.30 1.29
N TYR A 88 -9.44 4.44 1.89
CA TYR A 88 -10.63 4.56 2.71
C TYR A 88 -11.91 4.38 1.90
N SER A 89 -12.02 5.02 0.73
CA SER A 89 -13.18 4.88 -0.16
C SER A 89 -13.38 3.43 -0.59
N PHE A 90 -12.29 2.73 -0.92
CA PHE A 90 -12.32 1.32 -1.26
C PHE A 90 -12.82 0.46 -0.08
N ALA A 91 -12.25 0.65 1.11
CA ALA A 91 -12.64 -0.11 2.30
C ALA A 91 -14.10 0.15 2.70
N ASN A 92 -14.53 1.40 2.65
CA ASN A 92 -15.90 1.80 2.97
C ASN A 92 -16.91 1.18 1.98
N TYR A 93 -16.61 1.24 0.69
CA TYR A 93 -17.46 0.63 -0.34
C TYR A 93 -17.57 -0.88 -0.17
N LEU A 94 -16.45 -1.58 0.06
CA LEU A 94 -16.50 -3.02 0.30
C LEU A 94 -17.28 -3.39 1.57
N ASN A 95 -17.09 -2.63 2.64
CA ASN A 95 -17.84 -2.85 3.88
C ASN A 95 -19.34 -2.64 3.67
N GLU A 96 -19.74 -1.61 2.92
CA GLU A 96 -21.14 -1.30 2.64
C GLU A 96 -21.78 -2.40 1.78
N VAL A 97 -21.09 -2.88 0.73
CA VAL A 97 -21.67 -3.87 -0.22
C VAL A 97 -21.68 -5.29 0.36
N LEU A 98 -20.63 -5.66 1.09
CA LEU A 98 -20.45 -7.03 1.57
C LEU A 98 -20.93 -7.23 3.02
N ASP A 99 -21.17 -6.17 3.75
CA ASP A 99 -21.51 -6.16 5.19
C ASP A 99 -20.53 -6.97 6.07
N ILE A 100 -19.24 -6.96 5.73
CA ILE A 100 -18.18 -7.65 6.46
C ILE A 100 -17.16 -6.68 7.01
N PRO A 101 -16.45 -7.00 8.10
CA PRO A 101 -15.32 -6.20 8.55
C PRO A 101 -14.21 -6.14 7.51
N ILE A 102 -13.63 -4.95 7.29
CA ILE A 102 -12.54 -4.71 6.34
C ILE A 102 -11.33 -4.13 7.08
N GLY A 103 -10.17 -4.76 6.90
CA GLY A 103 -8.88 -4.21 7.28
C GLY A 103 -8.14 -3.66 6.07
N ILE A 104 -7.54 -2.48 6.18
CA ILE A 104 -6.74 -1.93 5.10
C ILE A 104 -5.41 -1.40 5.63
N ILE A 105 -4.32 -1.84 4.99
CA ILE A 105 -2.94 -1.47 5.29
C ILE A 105 -2.49 -0.46 4.23
N LEU A 106 -2.22 0.76 4.65
CA LEU A 106 -1.64 1.78 3.79
C LEU A 106 -0.12 1.70 3.85
N THR A 107 0.50 1.47 2.71
CA THR A 107 1.95 1.47 2.53
C THR A 107 2.28 2.20 1.24
N SER A 108 2.37 3.53 1.30
CA SER A 108 2.58 4.42 0.15
C SER A 108 3.64 5.48 0.47
N TRP A 109 4.30 5.98 -0.59
CA TRP A 109 5.28 7.06 -0.45
C TRP A 109 5.28 7.93 -1.71
N GLY A 110 4.99 9.22 -1.54
CA GLY A 110 4.88 10.18 -2.64
C GLY A 110 6.18 10.34 -3.43
N GLY A 111 6.07 10.42 -4.76
CA GLY A 111 7.20 10.63 -5.68
C GLY A 111 7.96 9.37 -6.08
N THR A 112 7.74 8.22 -5.42
CA THR A 112 8.57 7.04 -5.60
C THR A 112 8.27 6.26 -6.88
N PRO A 113 9.32 5.71 -7.54
CA PRO A 113 9.17 4.88 -8.73
C PRO A 113 8.81 3.42 -8.36
N ALA A 114 8.20 2.70 -9.29
CA ALA A 114 7.79 1.30 -9.08
C ALA A 114 8.97 0.35 -8.81
N GLU A 115 10.17 0.68 -9.27
CA GLU A 115 11.40 -0.08 -8.99
C GLU A 115 11.70 -0.16 -7.48
N ALA A 116 11.40 0.90 -6.71
CA ALA A 116 11.61 0.89 -5.26
C ALA A 116 10.71 -0.13 -4.53
N TRP A 117 9.56 -0.46 -5.12
CA TRP A 117 8.56 -1.39 -4.60
C TRP A 117 8.67 -2.82 -5.16
N THR A 118 9.67 -3.07 -6.00
CA THR A 118 9.88 -4.37 -6.66
C THR A 118 11.09 -5.09 -6.07
N PRO A 119 11.03 -6.41 -5.79
CA PRO A 119 12.17 -7.18 -5.28
C PRO A 119 13.38 -7.11 -6.19
N SER A 120 14.59 -7.07 -5.64
CA SER A 120 15.86 -6.96 -6.37
C SER A 120 16.10 -8.13 -7.33
N GLU A 121 15.73 -9.36 -6.94
CA GLU A 121 15.79 -10.54 -7.77
C GLU A 121 14.83 -10.50 -8.97
N THR A 122 13.72 -9.78 -8.84
CA THR A 122 12.80 -9.54 -9.96
C THR A 122 13.36 -8.48 -10.89
N LEU A 123 13.83 -7.37 -10.34
CA LEU A 123 14.43 -6.28 -11.13
C LEU A 123 15.64 -6.74 -11.95
N SER A 124 16.52 -7.55 -11.36
CA SER A 124 17.73 -8.06 -12.04
C SER A 124 17.44 -8.94 -13.26
N LYS A 125 16.24 -9.52 -13.34
CA LYS A 125 15.79 -10.34 -14.47
C LYS A 125 15.24 -9.52 -15.64
N ILE A 126 14.75 -8.32 -15.37
CA ILE A 126 13.98 -7.52 -16.35
C ILE A 126 14.63 -6.19 -16.72
N LEU A 127 15.55 -5.68 -15.91
CA LEU A 127 16.22 -4.41 -16.14
C LEU A 127 17.75 -4.57 -16.17
N THR A 128 18.40 -3.82 -17.04
CA THR A 128 19.86 -3.72 -17.10
C THR A 128 20.40 -2.87 -15.95
N LYS A 129 21.69 -3.01 -15.64
CA LYS A 129 22.36 -2.15 -14.63
C LYS A 129 22.24 -0.66 -14.97
N LYS A 130 22.25 -0.30 -16.25
CA LYS A 130 22.08 1.08 -16.71
C LYS A 130 20.68 1.61 -16.42
N GLU A 131 19.65 0.81 -16.63
CA GLU A 131 18.27 1.18 -16.32
C GLU A 131 18.03 1.28 -14.81
N LEU A 132 18.68 0.43 -14.02
CA LEU A 132 18.64 0.50 -12.55
C LEU A 132 19.42 1.67 -11.97
N SER A 133 20.42 2.21 -12.69
CA SER A 133 21.23 3.35 -12.25
C SER A 133 20.69 4.72 -12.67
N TYR A 134 19.44 4.78 -13.12
CA TYR A 134 18.78 6.04 -13.47
C TYR A 134 18.85 7.06 -12.33
N ASN A 135 19.05 8.34 -12.66
CA ASN A 135 19.21 9.44 -11.70
C ASN A 135 18.11 9.45 -10.63
N ARG A 136 18.45 8.92 -9.49
CA ARG A 136 17.61 8.89 -8.30
C ARG A 136 17.88 10.13 -7.49
N LYS A 137 16.80 10.74 -7.02
CA LYS A 137 16.91 12.00 -6.29
C LYS A 137 17.00 11.80 -4.78
N GLN A 138 16.55 10.65 -4.28
CA GLN A 138 16.41 10.36 -2.86
C GLN A 138 16.67 8.88 -2.56
N SER A 139 17.00 8.56 -1.33
CA SER A 139 17.28 7.17 -0.90
C SER A 139 16.06 6.24 -0.99
N ASP A 140 14.85 6.78 -0.90
CA ASP A 140 13.59 6.07 -1.08
C ASP A 140 13.24 5.76 -2.55
N ASP A 141 13.99 6.33 -3.51
CA ASP A 141 13.91 6.03 -4.94
C ASP A 141 14.80 4.85 -5.37
N GLU A 142 15.68 4.37 -4.49
CA GLU A 142 16.57 3.24 -4.78
C GLU A 142 15.77 1.95 -5.04
N PRO A 143 16.23 1.05 -5.96
CA PRO A 143 15.52 -0.18 -6.23
C PRO A 143 15.35 -1.04 -4.98
N SER A 144 14.15 -1.57 -4.81
CA SER A 144 13.79 -2.55 -3.80
C SER A 144 13.75 -2.03 -2.36
N VAL A 145 14.19 -0.80 -2.06
CA VAL A 145 14.31 -0.32 -0.68
C VAL A 145 12.96 -0.22 0.03
N LEU A 146 11.91 0.12 -0.69
CA LEU A 146 10.54 0.19 -0.14
C LEU A 146 9.90 -1.19 -0.10
N PHE A 147 10.16 -2.05 -1.10
CA PHE A 147 9.78 -3.45 -0.98
C PHE A 147 10.37 -4.07 0.29
N ASN A 148 11.67 -3.91 0.51
CA ASN A 148 12.38 -4.48 1.65
C ASN A 148 11.83 -4.02 3.00
N ALA A 149 11.47 -2.74 3.12
CA ALA A 149 11.08 -2.14 4.40
C ALA A 149 9.58 -2.08 4.64
N MET A 150 8.76 -1.96 3.59
CA MET A 150 7.33 -1.65 3.72
C MET A 150 6.41 -2.72 3.12
N ILE A 151 6.92 -3.62 2.26
CA ILE A 151 6.14 -4.72 1.70
C ILE A 151 6.57 -6.07 2.29
N ASN A 152 7.87 -6.36 2.31
CA ASN A 152 8.35 -7.64 2.83
C ASN A 152 7.87 -7.98 4.24
N PRO A 153 7.81 -7.03 5.19
CA PRO A 153 7.28 -7.32 6.53
C PRO A 153 5.77 -7.64 6.57
N LEU A 154 5.05 -7.36 5.47
CA LEU A 154 3.62 -7.64 5.35
C LEU A 154 3.34 -9.06 4.82
N ILE A 155 4.33 -9.73 4.24
CA ILE A 155 4.17 -11.07 3.63
C ILE A 155 3.55 -12.09 4.60
N PRO A 156 3.87 -12.12 5.91
CA PRO A 156 3.23 -13.04 6.86
C PRO A 156 1.74 -12.76 7.13
N PHE A 157 1.22 -11.61 6.70
CA PHE A 157 -0.20 -11.30 6.87
C PHE A 157 -1.03 -12.01 5.80
N ASN A 158 -2.18 -12.54 6.20
CA ASN A 158 -3.18 -13.04 5.25
C ASN A 158 -3.83 -11.85 4.53
N ILE A 159 -3.38 -11.57 3.32
CA ILE A 159 -3.82 -10.44 2.50
C ILE A 159 -4.71 -10.95 1.38
N ARG A 160 -5.90 -10.37 1.22
CA ARG A 160 -6.83 -10.70 0.12
C ARG A 160 -6.35 -10.18 -1.22
N GLY A 161 -5.74 -9.02 -1.22
CA GLY A 161 -5.25 -8.39 -2.43
C GLY A 161 -4.61 -7.03 -2.17
N ALA A 162 -4.14 -6.40 -3.24
CA ALA A 162 -3.55 -5.07 -3.20
C ALA A 162 -4.26 -4.14 -4.18
N ILE A 163 -4.42 -2.88 -3.80
CA ILE A 163 -4.76 -1.78 -4.68
C ILE A 163 -3.51 -0.91 -4.86
N TRP A 164 -3.24 -0.53 -6.11
CA TRP A 164 -2.04 0.19 -6.48
C TRP A 164 -2.36 1.48 -7.22
N TYR A 165 -1.78 2.60 -6.78
CA TYR A 165 -1.93 3.89 -7.46
C TYR A 165 -0.58 4.59 -7.58
N GLN A 166 0.05 4.42 -8.76
CA GLN A 166 1.39 4.95 -9.07
C GLN A 166 1.56 5.03 -10.60
N GLY A 167 2.46 5.83 -11.09
CA GLY A 167 2.79 5.94 -12.51
C GLY A 167 3.66 7.15 -12.79
N GLU A 168 3.40 8.27 -12.16
CA GLU A 168 4.07 9.54 -12.39
C GLU A 168 5.58 9.47 -12.12
N GLY A 169 6.00 8.70 -11.10
CA GLY A 169 7.41 8.44 -10.80
C GLY A 169 8.17 7.67 -11.90
N ASN A 170 7.43 7.10 -12.86
CA ASN A 170 8.00 6.32 -13.98
C ASN A 170 7.80 6.97 -15.35
N VAL A 171 7.23 8.17 -15.46
CA VAL A 171 6.93 8.83 -16.77
C VAL A 171 8.15 8.88 -17.68
N GLY A 172 9.34 9.20 -17.15
CA GLY A 172 10.59 9.24 -17.94
C GLY A 172 11.08 7.86 -18.43
N ARG A 173 10.48 6.76 -17.95
CA ARG A 173 10.81 5.35 -18.27
C ARG A 173 9.56 4.53 -18.63
N ALA A 174 8.56 5.18 -19.20
CA ALA A 174 7.27 4.57 -19.49
C ALA A 174 7.37 3.32 -20.40
N HIS A 175 8.40 3.23 -21.25
CA HIS A 175 8.65 2.06 -22.11
C HIS A 175 8.87 0.75 -21.35
N ASN A 176 9.40 0.81 -20.11
CA ASN A 176 9.62 -0.37 -19.26
C ASN A 176 8.45 -0.64 -18.30
N TYR A 177 7.51 0.29 -18.19
CA TYR A 177 6.53 0.27 -17.10
C TYR A 177 5.61 -0.95 -17.13
N THR A 178 5.15 -1.38 -18.31
CA THR A 178 4.29 -2.58 -18.44
C THR A 178 5.00 -3.83 -17.95
N MET A 179 6.26 -4.03 -18.36
CA MET A 179 7.06 -5.18 -17.95
C MET A 179 7.33 -5.14 -16.44
N LEU A 180 7.70 -3.97 -15.92
CA LEU A 180 7.97 -3.75 -14.50
C LEU A 180 6.74 -4.05 -13.65
N MET A 181 5.57 -3.51 -14.01
CA MET A 181 4.32 -3.74 -13.28
C MET A 181 3.89 -5.21 -13.29
N ASN A 182 3.94 -5.87 -14.44
CA ASN A 182 3.60 -7.29 -14.52
C ASN A 182 4.51 -8.13 -13.62
N SER A 183 5.81 -7.84 -13.64
CA SER A 183 6.79 -8.58 -12.82
C SER A 183 6.67 -8.28 -11.33
N MET A 184 6.39 -7.04 -10.96
CA MET A 184 6.13 -6.65 -9.58
C MET A 184 4.87 -7.36 -9.04
N ILE A 185 3.76 -7.30 -9.78
CA ILE A 185 2.52 -7.97 -9.38
C ILE A 185 2.74 -9.48 -9.20
N GLN A 186 3.43 -10.11 -10.14
CA GLN A 186 3.73 -11.54 -10.04
C GLN A 186 4.60 -11.86 -8.82
N SER A 187 5.64 -11.06 -8.57
CA SER A 187 6.52 -11.26 -7.41
C SER A 187 5.81 -11.09 -6.07
N TRP A 188 4.86 -10.14 -5.98
CA TRP A 188 4.06 -9.98 -4.77
C TRP A 188 3.10 -11.14 -4.57
N ARG A 189 2.46 -11.64 -5.64
CA ARG A 189 1.60 -12.83 -5.60
C ARG A 189 2.36 -14.08 -5.16
N ASP A 190 3.55 -14.29 -5.74
CA ASP A 190 4.39 -15.44 -5.40
C ASP A 190 4.81 -15.38 -3.92
N ALA A 191 5.21 -14.20 -3.44
CA ALA A 191 5.60 -13.99 -2.05
C ALA A 191 4.48 -14.32 -1.05
N VAL A 192 3.23 -13.96 -1.35
CA VAL A 192 2.06 -14.27 -0.51
C VAL A 192 1.63 -15.73 -0.66
N SER A 193 1.80 -16.35 -1.84
CA SER A 193 1.40 -17.74 -2.09
C SER A 193 2.23 -18.76 -1.29
N TYR A 194 3.46 -18.43 -0.91
CA TYR A 194 4.31 -19.28 -0.06
C TYR A 194 3.89 -19.30 1.42
N THR A 195 2.97 -18.43 1.82
CA THR A 195 2.50 -18.31 3.22
C THR A 195 1.16 -18.99 3.46
N HIS A 196 0.61 -19.67 2.44
CA HIS A 196 -0.72 -20.34 2.49
C HIS A 196 -0.65 -21.83 2.13
#